data_4e817fb5f0c7ad33ef9a345bf84bfd39
#
_entry.id   4e817fb5f0c7ad33ef9a345bf84bfd39
#
_cell.length_a   1.000
_cell.length_b   1.000
_cell.length_c   1.000
_cell.angle_alpha   90.00
_cell.angle_beta   90.00
_cell.angle_gamma   90.00
#
_symmetry.space_group_name_H-M   'P 1'
#
loop_
_entity.id
_entity.type
_entity.pdbx_description
1 polymer ?
#
loop_
_entity_poly.entity_id
_entity_poly.type
_entity_poly.pdbx_seq_one_letter_code
_entity_poly.pdbx_strand_id
1 'polypeptide(L)'
;MRTLQQSTLRSGARQAMATPCSRSVQRVFATAAHADIRREAMLRVPLEKAHTFNAKFVPFSDIQSGHMSGESYSLDDVVYRSRDGGLLDVHHDMKALAQYGPDYWRALFDARIGTTAWPFGSGVWSKKEWVLPGLSDDDIVSMFEGNSNLFWAERFGKEALGMTDLWVKQCGNSHTGSFKDLGMTVLVSQVNRIRKLKPRSITAVGCASTGDTSAALSAYCAAAGIPSIVFLPADKISLAQLVQPIANGALVLSIDTDFDGCMRLIKQVTAETPIYLANSMNSLRLEGQKTAAIEILQQFDWQVPDWVIIPGGNLGNIYAFYKGFKMCKELGLVDKMPRLVCAQAQNANPLYQAFQKAHGVADIKESYQAVKAKTTFASAIQIGDPVSIDRAIMALKDANGIVEEASEEELMDAAARADRTGMFNCPHTGVALAALLKLRERQVIGPNDRTVVVSTAHGLKFAQSKVAYHSKAVPNMTCQFANPPVQVKEDLGAVMDAIKTKFSL
;
A
#
# COMPACT_ATOMS: atom_id res chain seq x y z
N MET A 1 -33.91 -21.64 -56.92
CA MET A 1 -35.29 -22.19 -57.13
C MET A 1 -35.82 -22.80 -55.84
N ARG A 2 -36.94 -22.37 -55.41
CA ARG A 2 -37.95 -22.64 -54.38
C ARG A 2 -37.95 -21.55 -53.30
N THR A 3 -38.69 -20.63 -53.51
CA THR A 3 -40.08 -20.15 -53.37
C THR A 3 -40.55 -20.03 -51.93
N LEU A 4 -40.78 -18.80 -51.55
CA LEU A 4 -41.51 -18.22 -50.44
C LEU A 4 -42.83 -18.94 -50.09
N GLN A 5 -43.14 -18.99 -48.79
CA GLN A 5 -44.52 -18.82 -48.34
C GLN A 5 -44.55 -17.91 -47.11
N GLN A 6 -45.18 -16.78 -47.29
CA GLN A 6 -45.65 -15.89 -46.21
C GLN A 6 -46.88 -16.55 -45.58
N SER A 7 -46.93 -16.57 -44.25
CA SER A 7 -48.17 -16.73 -43.50
C SER A 7 -48.35 -15.57 -42.54
N THR A 8 -49.25 -14.72 -42.86
CA THR A 8 -49.90 -13.70 -42.04
C THR A 8 -50.51 -14.31 -40.81
N LEU A 9 -50.13 -13.88 -39.61
CA LEU A 9 -50.86 -14.09 -38.40
C LEU A 9 -51.28 -12.76 -37.77
N ARG A 10 -52.58 -12.71 -37.58
CA ARG A 10 -53.40 -11.61 -37.07
C ARG A 10 -52.98 -11.13 -35.69
N SER A 11 -53.00 -9.80 -35.54
CA SER A 11 -52.96 -9.06 -34.27
C SER A 11 -54.10 -9.50 -33.36
N GLY A 12 -53.75 -10.05 -32.21
CA GLY A 12 -54.64 -10.19 -31.05
C GLY A 12 -54.07 -9.38 -29.90
N ALA A 13 -54.59 -8.17 -29.74
CA ALA A 13 -54.33 -7.36 -28.57
C ALA A 13 -54.91 -8.03 -27.34
N ARG A 14 -54.09 -8.68 -26.53
CA ARG A 14 -54.46 -9.03 -25.15
C ARG A 14 -54.08 -7.84 -24.27
N GLN A 15 -55.07 -7.07 -23.83
CA GLN A 15 -54.96 -6.19 -22.68
C GLN A 15 -54.51 -7.05 -21.48
N ALA A 16 -53.27 -6.91 -21.08
CA ALA A 16 -52.81 -7.40 -19.80
C ALA A 16 -53.46 -6.49 -18.74
N MET A 17 -54.43 -6.99 -18.01
CA MET A 17 -54.89 -6.37 -16.77
C MET A 17 -53.70 -6.31 -15.80
N ALA A 18 -53.25 -5.10 -15.53
CA ALA A 18 -52.29 -4.84 -14.46
C ALA A 18 -53.01 -5.16 -13.14
N THR A 19 -52.61 -6.25 -12.51
CA THR A 19 -52.98 -6.53 -11.12
C THR A 19 -52.42 -5.41 -10.25
N PRO A 20 -53.22 -4.76 -9.41
CA PRO A 20 -52.72 -3.71 -8.54
C PRO A 20 -51.68 -4.28 -7.56
N CYS A 21 -50.43 -3.85 -7.67
CA CYS A 21 -49.41 -4.14 -6.68
C CYS A 21 -49.96 -3.72 -5.32
N SER A 22 -50.03 -4.65 -4.39
CA SER A 22 -50.66 -4.40 -3.10
C SER A 22 -49.97 -3.24 -2.38
N ARG A 23 -50.73 -2.36 -1.72
CA ARG A 23 -50.22 -1.20 -0.95
C ARG A 23 -49.13 -1.59 0.06
N SER A 24 -49.08 -2.85 0.48
CA SER A 24 -48.06 -3.43 1.35
C SER A 24 -46.69 -3.51 0.67
N VAL A 25 -46.62 -3.89 -0.61
CA VAL A 25 -45.34 -3.98 -1.37
C VAL A 25 -44.80 -2.60 -1.62
N GLN A 26 -45.62 -1.63 -1.98
CA GLN A 26 -45.17 -0.24 -2.15
C GLN A 26 -44.65 0.38 -0.83
N ARG A 27 -45.26 0.05 0.32
CA ARG A 27 -44.74 0.49 1.63
C ARG A 27 -43.40 -0.15 1.98
N VAL A 28 -43.17 -1.42 1.64
CA VAL A 28 -41.88 -2.10 1.89
C VAL A 28 -40.77 -1.47 1.06
N PHE A 29 -41.01 -1.20 -0.23
CA PHE A 29 -40.01 -0.53 -1.08
C PHE A 29 -39.75 0.91 -0.66
N ALA A 30 -40.77 1.68 -0.26
CA ALA A 30 -40.62 3.02 0.24
C ALA A 30 -39.84 3.08 1.58
N THR A 31 -40.08 2.11 2.48
CA THR A 31 -39.35 2.01 3.75
C THR A 31 -37.90 1.56 3.55
N ALA A 32 -37.62 0.64 2.62
CA ALA A 32 -36.27 0.24 2.25
C ALA A 32 -35.47 1.42 1.65
N ALA A 33 -36.06 2.14 0.68
CA ALA A 33 -35.43 3.32 0.10
C ALA A 33 -35.14 4.42 1.13
N HIS A 34 -36.04 4.65 2.10
CA HIS A 34 -35.82 5.61 3.18
C HIS A 34 -34.74 5.14 4.17
N ALA A 35 -34.64 3.83 4.41
CA ALA A 35 -33.57 3.25 5.25
C ALA A 35 -32.19 3.41 4.57
N ASP A 36 -32.11 3.17 3.26
CA ASP A 36 -30.89 3.33 2.47
C ASP A 36 -30.43 4.78 2.42
N ILE A 37 -31.34 5.75 2.22
CA ILE A 37 -31.04 7.18 2.24
C ILE A 37 -30.53 7.62 3.63
N ARG A 38 -31.14 7.13 4.71
CA ARG A 38 -30.69 7.42 6.07
C ARG A 38 -29.32 6.82 6.35
N ARG A 39 -29.08 5.60 5.93
CA ARG A 39 -27.79 4.92 6.07
C ARG A 39 -26.70 5.67 5.31
N GLU A 40 -26.96 6.07 4.08
CA GLU A 40 -26.01 6.84 3.27
C GLU A 40 -25.70 8.21 3.89
N ALA A 41 -26.69 8.90 4.45
CA ALA A 41 -26.50 10.16 5.15
C ALA A 41 -25.62 10.01 6.40
N MET A 42 -25.70 8.88 7.13
CA MET A 42 -24.85 8.59 8.28
C MET A 42 -23.38 8.35 7.92
N LEU A 43 -23.10 7.99 6.66
CA LEU A 43 -21.74 7.76 6.18
C LEU A 43 -21.04 9.04 5.72
N ARG A 44 -21.73 10.18 5.70
CA ARG A 44 -21.21 11.46 5.21
C ARG A 44 -21.08 12.47 6.34
N VAL A 45 -19.98 13.22 6.30
CA VAL A 45 -19.89 14.42 7.14
C VAL A 45 -20.94 15.43 6.68
N PRO A 46 -21.67 16.11 7.59
CA PRO A 46 -22.64 17.13 7.22
C PRO A 46 -22.04 18.18 6.30
N LEU A 47 -22.73 18.49 5.19
CA LEU A 47 -22.25 19.36 4.12
C LEU A 47 -21.82 20.75 4.64
N GLU A 48 -22.51 21.29 5.63
CA GLU A 48 -22.23 22.60 6.24
C GLU A 48 -20.82 22.70 6.81
N LYS A 49 -20.23 21.58 7.24
CA LYS A 49 -18.90 21.49 7.83
C LYS A 49 -17.85 20.84 6.92
N ALA A 50 -18.27 20.01 5.98
CA ALA A 50 -17.36 19.36 5.05
C ALA A 50 -16.58 20.34 4.18
N HIS A 51 -17.15 21.50 3.87
CA HIS A 51 -16.50 22.56 3.10
C HIS A 51 -15.35 23.26 3.84
N THR A 52 -15.21 23.07 5.15
CA THR A 52 -14.13 23.67 5.94
C THR A 52 -12.85 22.83 5.91
N PHE A 53 -12.94 21.57 5.52
CA PHE A 53 -11.77 20.71 5.45
C PHE A 53 -10.91 21.07 4.24
N ASN A 54 -9.64 21.29 4.48
CA ASN A 54 -8.68 21.72 3.47
C ASN A 54 -7.35 20.98 3.60
N ALA A 55 -6.69 20.79 2.48
CA ALA A 55 -5.35 20.26 2.41
C ALA A 55 -4.58 20.94 1.27
N LYS A 56 -3.27 21.13 1.44
CA LYS A 56 -2.39 21.77 0.47
C LYS A 56 -1.00 21.18 0.52
N PHE A 57 -0.23 21.36 -0.53
CA PHE A 57 1.20 21.05 -0.47
C PHE A 57 1.95 22.15 0.29
N VAL A 58 2.88 21.73 1.14
CA VAL A 58 3.84 22.61 1.83
C VAL A 58 5.25 21.98 1.75
N PRO A 59 6.34 22.76 1.88
CA PRO A 59 7.68 22.20 2.02
C PRO A 59 7.76 21.22 3.18
N PHE A 60 8.39 20.06 2.97
CA PHE A 60 8.59 19.11 4.07
C PHE A 60 9.47 19.70 5.18
N SER A 61 10.39 20.60 4.86
CA SER A 61 11.18 21.35 5.83
C SER A 61 10.34 22.13 6.84
N ASP A 62 9.18 22.66 6.42
CA ASP A 62 8.24 23.35 7.30
C ASP A 62 7.64 22.37 8.32
N ILE A 63 7.25 21.16 7.85
CA ILE A 63 6.72 20.10 8.73
C ILE A 63 7.80 19.65 9.72
N GLN A 64 9.04 19.48 9.25
CA GLN A 64 10.16 19.00 10.05
C GLN A 64 10.58 20.01 11.13
N SER A 65 10.62 21.29 10.79
CA SER A 65 11.00 22.35 11.73
C SER A 65 9.85 22.81 12.63
N GLY A 66 8.60 22.53 12.26
CA GLY A 66 7.41 23.08 12.90
C GLY A 66 7.19 24.58 12.61
N HIS A 67 7.97 25.15 11.69
CA HIS A 67 7.88 26.58 11.30
C HIS A 67 7.40 26.69 9.86
N MET A 68 6.23 27.29 9.67
CA MET A 68 5.65 27.46 8.34
C MET A 68 6.26 28.68 7.64
N SER A 69 6.97 28.43 6.53
CA SER A 69 7.59 29.49 5.71
C SER A 69 6.58 30.37 4.95
N GLY A 70 5.33 29.93 4.87
CA GLY A 70 4.29 30.53 4.04
C GLY A 70 4.25 30.03 2.62
N GLU A 71 5.22 29.24 2.17
CA GLU A 71 5.18 28.57 0.88
C GLU A 71 4.13 27.46 0.89
N SER A 72 3.22 27.49 -0.07
CA SER A 72 2.22 26.43 -0.23
C SER A 72 1.69 26.41 -1.66
N TYR A 73 1.16 25.24 -2.09
CA TYR A 73 0.59 25.04 -3.40
C TYR A 73 -0.75 24.33 -3.29
N SER A 74 -1.65 24.62 -4.24
CA SER A 74 -2.89 23.86 -4.37
C SER A 74 -2.59 22.41 -4.72
N LEU A 75 -3.43 21.48 -4.25
CA LEU A 75 -3.36 20.08 -4.72
C LEU A 75 -3.70 19.95 -6.21
N ASP A 76 -4.37 20.96 -6.80
CA ASP A 76 -4.68 21.05 -8.23
C ASP A 76 -3.50 21.58 -9.08
N ASP A 77 -2.37 21.88 -8.46
CA ASP A 77 -1.15 22.27 -9.16
C ASP A 77 -0.24 21.05 -9.43
N VAL A 78 0.38 21.05 -10.62
CA VAL A 78 1.38 20.03 -10.96
C VAL A 78 2.73 20.49 -10.46
N VAL A 79 3.02 20.13 -9.22
CA VAL A 79 4.26 20.51 -8.51
C VAL A 79 4.83 19.30 -7.77
N TYR A 80 6.15 19.12 -7.82
CA TYR A 80 6.84 17.97 -7.21
C TYR A 80 7.87 18.35 -6.15
N ARG A 81 8.30 19.60 -6.15
CA ARG A 81 9.34 20.15 -5.28
C ARG A 81 8.97 21.55 -4.80
N SER A 82 9.47 21.94 -3.64
CA SER A 82 9.47 23.30 -3.15
C SER A 82 10.42 24.19 -3.97
N ARG A 83 10.39 25.49 -3.75
CA ARG A 83 11.21 26.47 -4.48
C ARG A 83 12.70 26.25 -4.28
N ASP A 84 13.10 25.74 -3.12
CA ASP A 84 14.47 25.35 -2.78
C ASP A 84 14.87 23.95 -3.29
N GLY A 85 13.97 23.27 -4.02
CA GLY A 85 14.17 21.92 -4.54
C GLY A 85 13.93 20.80 -3.52
N GLY A 86 13.45 21.11 -2.32
CA GLY A 86 13.08 20.15 -1.28
C GLY A 86 11.83 19.32 -1.59
N LEU A 87 11.55 18.33 -0.75
CA LEU A 87 10.32 17.55 -0.86
C LEU A 87 9.12 18.38 -0.41
N LEU A 88 7.95 18.12 -1.00
CA LEU A 88 6.67 18.63 -0.55
C LEU A 88 5.95 17.58 0.29
N ASP A 89 5.09 18.01 1.22
CA ASP A 89 4.16 17.16 1.92
C ASP A 89 2.73 17.72 1.83
N VAL A 90 1.73 16.84 2.03
CA VAL A 90 0.34 17.27 2.14
C VAL A 90 0.04 17.65 3.58
N HIS A 91 -0.33 18.90 3.78
CA HIS A 91 -0.68 19.47 5.09
C HIS A 91 -2.19 19.68 5.16
N HIS A 92 -2.82 19.08 6.16
CA HIS A 92 -4.24 19.19 6.43
C HIS A 92 -4.54 20.33 7.42
N ASP A 93 -5.70 20.95 7.30
CA ASP A 93 -6.21 21.85 8.33
C ASP A 93 -6.68 21.03 9.55
N MET A 94 -5.74 20.77 10.44
CA MET A 94 -5.98 19.99 11.66
C MET A 94 -6.98 20.66 12.59
N LYS A 95 -7.10 22.01 12.57
CA LYS A 95 -8.09 22.73 13.37
C LYS A 95 -9.50 22.47 12.87
N ALA A 96 -9.68 22.45 11.54
CA ALA A 96 -10.98 22.14 10.96
C ALA A 96 -11.39 20.69 11.29
N LEU A 97 -10.45 19.72 11.19
CA LEU A 97 -10.73 18.33 11.54
C LEU A 97 -11.02 18.15 13.04
N ALA A 98 -10.34 18.87 13.92
CA ALA A 98 -10.53 18.82 15.37
C ALA A 98 -11.89 19.41 15.85
N GLN A 99 -12.67 20.05 14.97
CA GLN A 99 -14.04 20.48 15.28
C GLN A 99 -14.98 19.28 15.58
N TYR A 100 -14.60 18.11 15.10
CA TYR A 100 -15.24 16.85 15.44
C TYR A 100 -14.39 16.13 16.48
N GLY A 101 -15.03 15.68 17.55
CA GLY A 101 -14.33 14.91 18.58
C GLY A 101 -13.86 13.55 18.10
N PRO A 102 -12.94 12.90 18.85
CA PRO A 102 -12.38 11.59 18.46
C PRO A 102 -13.43 10.50 18.27
N ASP A 103 -14.47 10.50 19.11
CA ASP A 103 -15.54 9.48 19.01
C ASP A 103 -16.35 9.61 17.72
N TYR A 104 -16.53 10.84 17.22
CA TYR A 104 -17.16 11.06 15.92
C TYR A 104 -16.36 10.41 14.80
N TRP A 105 -15.04 10.65 14.75
CA TRP A 105 -14.19 10.08 13.70
C TRP A 105 -14.11 8.55 13.78
N ARG A 106 -14.00 8.01 15.00
CA ARG A 106 -14.04 6.55 15.21
C ARG A 106 -15.34 5.96 14.67
N ALA A 107 -16.48 6.49 15.13
CA ALA A 107 -17.80 6.02 14.70
C ALA A 107 -18.01 6.13 13.19
N LEU A 108 -17.58 7.25 12.57
CA LEU A 108 -17.69 7.45 11.13
C LEU A 108 -16.87 6.44 10.34
N PHE A 109 -15.60 6.25 10.73
CA PHE A 109 -14.72 5.32 10.03
C PHE A 109 -15.17 3.87 10.22
N ASP A 110 -15.66 3.50 11.41
CA ASP A 110 -16.18 2.15 11.69
C ASP A 110 -17.47 1.87 10.92
N ALA A 111 -18.36 2.86 10.80
CA ALA A 111 -19.59 2.73 10.01
C ALA A 111 -19.33 2.52 8.51
N ARG A 112 -18.18 2.95 8.01
CA ARG A 112 -17.80 2.83 6.60
C ARG A 112 -17.13 1.47 6.27
N ILE A 113 -16.79 0.66 7.27
CA ILE A 113 -16.21 -0.67 7.02
C ILE A 113 -17.26 -1.58 6.37
N GLY A 114 -16.87 -2.28 5.29
CA GLY A 114 -17.72 -3.26 4.62
C GLY A 114 -18.93 -2.68 3.91
N THR A 115 -19.04 -1.35 3.77
CA THR A 115 -20.09 -0.71 2.97
C THR A 115 -19.76 -0.78 1.47
N THR A 116 -20.81 -0.82 0.63
CA THR A 116 -20.69 -0.62 -0.82
C THR A 116 -21.05 0.80 -1.26
N ALA A 117 -21.44 1.67 -0.31
CA ALA A 117 -21.74 3.07 -0.60
C ALA A 117 -20.50 3.81 -1.11
N TRP A 118 -20.59 4.31 -2.35
CA TRP A 118 -19.50 5.03 -2.99
C TRP A 118 -19.22 6.38 -2.31
N PRO A 119 -17.94 6.74 -2.07
CA PRO A 119 -16.70 5.99 -2.33
C PRO A 119 -16.21 5.18 -1.11
N PHE A 120 -16.99 5.07 -0.05
CA PHE A 120 -16.56 4.70 1.30
C PHE A 120 -16.23 3.22 1.50
N GLY A 121 -16.49 2.34 0.53
CA GLY A 121 -16.14 0.93 0.61
C GLY A 121 -14.63 0.63 0.56
N SER A 122 -13.82 1.58 0.09
CA SER A 122 -12.36 1.49 0.10
C SER A 122 -11.80 1.77 1.50
N GLY A 123 -10.72 1.09 1.88
CA GLY A 123 -9.98 1.40 3.11
C GLY A 123 -9.36 2.80 3.10
N VAL A 124 -8.98 3.29 1.91
CA VAL A 124 -8.48 4.65 1.71
C VAL A 124 -9.60 5.67 1.77
N TRP A 125 -10.63 5.50 0.96
CA TRP A 125 -11.71 6.49 0.81
C TRP A 125 -12.74 6.44 1.92
N SER A 126 -12.76 5.40 2.75
CA SER A 126 -13.48 5.43 4.03
C SER A 126 -12.99 6.56 4.95
N LYS A 127 -11.80 7.10 4.68
CA LYS A 127 -11.14 8.19 5.40
C LYS A 127 -10.92 9.42 4.52
N LYS A 128 -11.82 9.65 3.55
CA LYS A 128 -11.73 10.69 2.53
C LYS A 128 -11.36 12.06 3.09
N GLU A 129 -11.97 12.47 4.20
CA GLU A 129 -11.76 13.74 4.85
C GLU A 129 -10.32 13.91 5.36
N TRP A 130 -9.67 12.81 5.67
CA TRP A 130 -8.28 12.76 6.13
C TRP A 130 -7.28 12.46 5.01
N VAL A 131 -7.76 12.14 3.81
CA VAL A 131 -6.91 11.84 2.64
C VAL A 131 -6.88 13.02 1.67
N LEU A 132 -7.99 13.28 0.97
CA LEU A 132 -8.16 14.43 0.07
C LEU A 132 -9.57 15.02 0.23
N PRO A 133 -9.79 15.88 1.23
CA PRO A 133 -11.13 16.37 1.59
C PRO A 133 -11.84 17.12 0.45
N GLY A 134 -11.09 17.87 -0.35
CA GLY A 134 -11.62 18.68 -1.45
C GLY A 134 -11.93 17.90 -2.74
N LEU A 135 -11.69 16.58 -2.78
CA LEU A 135 -11.93 15.78 -3.97
C LEU A 135 -13.43 15.45 -4.08
N SER A 136 -14.02 15.65 -5.29
CA SER A 136 -15.37 15.17 -5.56
C SER A 136 -15.42 13.63 -5.61
N ASP A 137 -16.54 13.05 -5.21
CA ASP A 137 -16.74 11.59 -5.30
C ASP A 137 -16.64 11.11 -6.76
N ASP A 138 -17.05 11.95 -7.75
CA ASP A 138 -16.95 11.67 -9.18
C ASP A 138 -15.51 11.71 -9.72
N ASP A 139 -14.56 12.25 -8.98
CA ASP A 139 -13.15 12.29 -9.35
C ASP A 139 -12.39 11.08 -8.81
N ILE A 140 -12.97 10.36 -7.85
CA ILE A 140 -12.34 9.23 -7.20
C ILE A 140 -12.25 8.04 -8.15
N VAL A 141 -11.06 7.46 -8.19
CA VAL A 141 -10.74 6.21 -8.91
C VAL A 141 -10.32 5.18 -7.88
N SER A 142 -11.15 4.20 -7.62
CA SER A 142 -10.91 3.18 -6.59
C SER A 142 -11.26 1.78 -7.10
N MET A 143 -10.48 0.80 -6.68
CA MET A 143 -10.75 -0.63 -6.84
C MET A 143 -10.99 -1.28 -5.47
N PHE A 144 -11.55 -0.51 -4.53
CA PHE A 144 -11.84 -0.91 -3.15
C PHE A 144 -10.61 -1.39 -2.38
N GLU A 145 -9.45 -0.78 -2.67
CA GLU A 145 -8.17 -1.02 -2.00
C GLU A 145 -8.20 -0.64 -0.52
N GLY A 146 -7.32 -1.24 0.26
CA GLY A 146 -7.30 -1.09 1.72
C GLY A 146 -8.28 -2.06 2.41
N ASN A 147 -8.64 -1.78 3.65
CA ASN A 147 -9.36 -2.71 4.52
C ASN A 147 -8.70 -4.09 4.54
N SER A 148 -7.37 -4.11 4.35
CA SER A 148 -6.61 -5.35 4.32
C SER A 148 -6.63 -6.02 5.69
N ASN A 149 -6.70 -7.34 5.69
CA ASN A 149 -6.79 -8.10 6.93
C ASN A 149 -5.56 -7.92 7.82
N LEU A 150 -5.83 -7.90 9.11
CA LEU A 150 -4.84 -8.01 10.17
C LEU A 150 -4.81 -9.48 10.60
N PHE A 151 -3.81 -10.22 10.12
CA PHE A 151 -3.67 -11.66 10.32
C PHE A 151 -3.03 -11.95 11.67
N TRP A 152 -3.71 -12.69 12.55
CA TRP A 152 -3.10 -13.17 13.79
C TRP A 152 -2.13 -14.30 13.50
N ALA A 153 -0.85 -14.02 13.61
CA ALA A 153 0.24 -14.94 13.30
C ALA A 153 0.55 -15.87 14.50
N GLU A 154 -0.49 -16.46 15.11
CA GLU A 154 -0.41 -17.23 16.35
C GLU A 154 0.65 -18.32 16.31
N ARG A 155 0.57 -19.17 15.29
CA ARG A 155 1.48 -20.31 15.17
C ARG A 155 2.93 -19.88 14.97
N PHE A 156 3.16 -18.91 14.08
CA PHE A 156 4.51 -18.37 13.87
C PHE A 156 5.03 -17.66 15.12
N GLY A 157 4.20 -16.87 15.79
CA GLY A 157 4.55 -16.20 17.02
C GLY A 157 4.98 -17.17 18.12
N LYS A 158 4.17 -18.19 18.38
CA LYS A 158 4.46 -19.20 19.42
C LYS A 158 5.68 -20.06 19.10
N GLU A 159 5.73 -20.64 17.88
CA GLU A 159 6.76 -21.62 17.53
C GLU A 159 8.12 -20.97 17.22
N ALA A 160 8.13 -19.75 16.67
CA ALA A 160 9.35 -19.09 16.23
C ALA A 160 9.92 -18.11 17.26
N LEU A 161 9.07 -17.48 18.06
CA LEU A 161 9.39 -16.27 18.84
C LEU A 161 9.00 -16.34 20.30
N GLY A 162 8.15 -17.31 20.71
CA GLY A 162 7.57 -17.36 22.04
C GLY A 162 6.64 -16.16 22.33
N MET A 163 6.00 -15.62 21.27
CA MET A 163 5.07 -14.50 21.35
C MET A 163 3.62 -14.95 21.13
N THR A 164 2.69 -14.34 21.84
CA THR A 164 1.25 -14.65 21.73
C THR A 164 0.46 -13.56 21.01
N ASP A 165 0.97 -12.33 20.96
CA ASP A 165 0.28 -11.16 20.40
C ASP A 165 1.02 -10.59 19.17
N LEU A 166 1.26 -11.49 18.19
CA LEU A 166 1.91 -11.17 16.91
C LEU A 166 0.89 -11.13 15.77
N TRP A 167 0.92 -10.05 15.01
CA TRP A 167 0.00 -9.79 13.91
C TRP A 167 0.74 -9.39 12.63
N VAL A 168 0.13 -9.67 11.49
CA VAL A 168 0.65 -9.27 10.18
C VAL A 168 -0.40 -8.48 9.44
N LYS A 169 -0.11 -7.21 9.14
CA LYS A 169 -0.96 -6.36 8.29
C LYS A 169 -0.73 -6.69 6.83
N GLN A 170 -1.68 -7.40 6.23
CA GLN A 170 -1.59 -7.99 4.88
C GLN A 170 -1.89 -6.96 3.77
N CYS A 171 -1.09 -5.89 3.66
CA CYS A 171 -1.27 -4.86 2.62
C CYS A 171 -1.04 -5.38 1.19
N GLY A 172 -0.46 -6.57 1.05
CA GLY A 172 -0.32 -7.28 -0.22
C GLY A 172 -1.62 -7.89 -0.75
N ASN A 173 -2.64 -8.06 0.11
CA ASN A 173 -3.98 -8.49 -0.29
C ASN A 173 -4.76 -7.31 -0.86
N SER A 174 -4.37 -6.86 -2.02
CA SER A 174 -4.89 -5.70 -2.71
C SER A 174 -5.04 -6.01 -4.21
N HIS A 175 -5.71 -5.16 -4.97
CA HIS A 175 -6.05 -5.41 -6.37
C HIS A 175 -4.83 -5.82 -7.23
N THR A 176 -3.72 -5.06 -7.15
CA THR A 176 -2.50 -5.39 -7.90
C THR A 176 -1.50 -6.25 -7.12
N GLY A 177 -1.85 -6.68 -5.91
CA GLY A 177 -1.03 -7.53 -5.07
C GLY A 177 0.06 -6.77 -4.29
N SER A 178 -0.09 -5.46 -4.06
CA SER A 178 0.84 -4.69 -3.22
C SER A 178 0.20 -3.44 -2.59
N PHE A 179 0.81 -2.94 -1.51
CA PHE A 179 0.41 -1.71 -0.83
C PHE A 179 0.49 -0.45 -1.71
N LYS A 180 1.09 -0.54 -2.90
CA LYS A 180 1.17 0.60 -3.84
C LYS A 180 -0.20 1.07 -4.29
N ASP A 181 -1.19 0.20 -4.27
CA ASP A 181 -2.58 0.52 -4.59
C ASP A 181 -3.11 1.66 -3.71
N LEU A 182 -2.79 1.63 -2.40
CA LEU A 182 -3.22 2.66 -1.45
C LEU A 182 -2.77 4.06 -1.86
N GLY A 183 -1.57 4.19 -2.39
CA GLY A 183 -1.06 5.47 -2.86
C GLY A 183 -1.51 5.84 -4.27
N MET A 184 -1.70 4.85 -5.15
CA MET A 184 -2.07 5.11 -6.54
C MET A 184 -3.54 5.50 -6.70
N THR A 185 -4.44 4.97 -5.90
CA THR A 185 -5.84 5.44 -5.88
C THR A 185 -5.89 6.95 -5.63
N VAL A 186 -5.12 7.47 -4.68
CA VAL A 186 -5.09 8.90 -4.34
C VAL A 186 -4.46 9.75 -5.45
N LEU A 187 -3.29 9.32 -5.95
CA LEU A 187 -2.60 10.03 -7.02
C LEU A 187 -3.45 10.09 -8.30
N VAL A 188 -4.00 8.96 -8.74
CA VAL A 188 -4.77 8.90 -10.00
C VAL A 188 -6.10 9.63 -9.86
N SER A 189 -6.76 9.60 -8.71
CA SER A 189 -7.96 10.39 -8.43
C SER A 189 -7.68 11.89 -8.52
N GLN A 190 -6.56 12.35 -7.95
CA GLN A 190 -6.17 13.76 -8.05
C GLN A 190 -5.83 14.15 -9.50
N VAL A 191 -5.14 13.29 -10.24
CA VAL A 191 -4.86 13.51 -11.68
C VAL A 191 -6.16 13.56 -12.48
N ASN A 192 -7.13 12.69 -12.19
CA ASN A 192 -8.44 12.68 -12.82
C ASN A 192 -9.16 14.03 -12.61
N ARG A 193 -9.14 14.57 -11.38
CA ARG A 193 -9.64 15.91 -11.07
C ARG A 193 -8.91 17.01 -11.86
N ILE A 194 -7.58 17.02 -11.84
CA ILE A 194 -6.79 18.04 -12.55
C ILE A 194 -7.14 18.06 -14.05
N ARG A 195 -7.26 16.87 -14.68
CA ARG A 195 -7.65 16.75 -16.08
C ARG A 195 -9.04 17.32 -16.39
N LYS A 196 -9.99 17.19 -15.48
CA LYS A 196 -11.33 17.80 -15.62
C LYS A 196 -11.28 19.33 -15.46
N LEU A 197 -10.52 19.82 -14.47
CA LEU A 197 -10.38 21.25 -14.22
C LEU A 197 -9.55 21.98 -15.28
N LYS A 198 -8.49 21.35 -15.76
CA LYS A 198 -7.51 21.90 -16.70
C LYS A 198 -7.37 20.93 -17.89
N PRO A 199 -8.31 20.89 -18.84
CA PRO A 199 -8.24 19.98 -20.00
C PRO A 199 -6.90 20.12 -20.75
N ARG A 200 -6.32 18.98 -21.12
CA ARG A 200 -5.02 18.87 -21.81
C ARG A 200 -3.77 19.18 -20.95
N SER A 201 -3.91 19.56 -19.68
CA SER A 201 -2.77 19.79 -18.79
C SER A 201 -1.99 18.50 -18.48
N ILE A 202 -2.65 17.36 -18.50
CA ILE A 202 -2.06 16.04 -18.31
C ILE A 202 -2.60 15.10 -19.38
N THR A 203 -1.75 14.60 -20.28
CA THR A 203 -2.12 13.64 -21.33
C THR A 203 -1.93 12.20 -20.89
N ALA A 204 -0.90 11.93 -20.09
CA ALA A 204 -0.59 10.60 -19.56
C ALA A 204 0.06 10.69 -18.18
N VAL A 205 0.11 9.56 -17.47
CA VAL A 205 0.85 9.45 -16.22
C VAL A 205 2.01 8.46 -16.40
N GLY A 206 3.21 8.86 -15.98
CA GLY A 206 4.41 8.07 -16.17
C GLY A 206 5.13 7.70 -14.88
N CYS A 207 5.77 6.54 -14.86
CA CYS A 207 6.72 6.16 -13.81
C CYS A 207 7.90 5.36 -14.35
N ALA A 208 9.04 5.46 -13.67
CA ALA A 208 10.14 4.50 -13.80
C ALA A 208 10.00 3.47 -12.68
N SER A 209 9.66 2.22 -13.01
CA SER A 209 9.54 1.14 -12.03
C SER A 209 9.43 -0.22 -12.70
N THR A 210 10.22 -1.17 -12.24
CA THR A 210 10.20 -2.57 -12.71
C THR A 210 9.20 -3.46 -11.94
N GLY A 211 8.40 -2.91 -11.00
CA GLY A 211 7.62 -3.75 -10.09
C GLY A 211 6.28 -3.18 -9.66
N ASP A 212 6.05 -3.16 -8.35
CA ASP A 212 4.74 -2.86 -7.75
C ASP A 212 4.18 -1.47 -8.10
N THR A 213 5.05 -0.46 -8.30
CA THR A 213 4.60 0.89 -8.64
C THR A 213 4.03 0.95 -10.06
N SER A 214 4.69 0.33 -11.03
CA SER A 214 4.20 0.27 -12.42
C SER A 214 2.91 -0.54 -12.54
N ALA A 215 2.80 -1.65 -11.81
CA ALA A 215 1.60 -2.46 -11.76
C ALA A 215 0.40 -1.67 -11.23
N ALA A 216 0.56 -1.01 -10.07
CA ALA A 216 -0.50 -0.19 -9.49
C ALA A 216 -0.86 0.99 -10.39
N LEU A 217 0.14 1.75 -10.91
CA LEU A 217 -0.11 2.88 -11.79
C LEU A 217 -0.93 2.46 -13.01
N SER A 218 -0.52 1.39 -13.69
CA SER A 218 -1.18 0.94 -14.92
C SER A 218 -2.63 0.53 -14.66
N ALA A 219 -2.91 -0.17 -13.55
CA ALA A 219 -4.25 -0.61 -13.19
C ALA A 219 -5.18 0.57 -12.88
N TYR A 220 -4.75 1.51 -12.03
CA TYR A 220 -5.59 2.66 -11.67
C TYR A 220 -5.77 3.65 -12.84
N CYS A 221 -4.75 3.84 -13.67
CA CYS A 221 -4.88 4.62 -14.88
C CYS A 221 -5.84 3.97 -15.89
N ALA A 222 -5.77 2.65 -16.07
CA ALA A 222 -6.71 1.93 -16.93
C ALA A 222 -8.16 2.08 -16.43
N ALA A 223 -8.38 1.95 -15.12
CA ALA A 223 -9.71 2.17 -14.52
C ALA A 223 -10.25 3.59 -14.72
N ALA A 224 -9.36 4.59 -14.78
CA ALA A 224 -9.69 5.99 -15.01
C ALA A 224 -9.78 6.38 -16.49
N GLY A 225 -9.43 5.48 -17.42
CA GLY A 225 -9.30 5.82 -18.84
C GLY A 225 -8.16 6.82 -19.11
N ILE A 226 -7.10 6.82 -18.30
CA ILE A 226 -5.94 7.70 -18.43
C ILE A 226 -4.78 6.90 -19.02
N PRO A 227 -4.13 7.35 -20.11
CA PRO A 227 -2.94 6.70 -20.65
C PRO A 227 -1.82 6.63 -19.60
N SER A 228 -1.15 5.49 -19.50
CA SER A 228 -0.01 5.29 -18.59
C SER A 228 1.25 4.86 -19.36
N ILE A 229 2.42 5.30 -18.86
CA ILE A 229 3.72 5.02 -19.46
C ILE A 229 4.66 4.47 -18.38
N VAL A 230 5.31 3.34 -18.68
CA VAL A 230 6.24 2.68 -17.77
C VAL A 230 7.63 2.63 -18.41
N PHE A 231 8.63 3.19 -17.73
CA PHE A 231 10.04 3.19 -18.13
C PHE A 231 10.78 2.08 -17.38
N LEU A 232 11.48 1.22 -18.10
CA LEU A 232 12.18 0.04 -17.56
C LEU A 232 13.56 -0.12 -18.19
N PRO A 233 14.57 -0.59 -17.41
CA PRO A 233 15.82 -1.07 -17.99
C PRO A 233 15.60 -2.34 -18.82
N ALA A 234 16.18 -2.43 -20.02
CA ALA A 234 15.99 -3.54 -20.96
C ALA A 234 16.36 -4.91 -20.39
N ASP A 235 17.48 -4.98 -19.64
CA ASP A 235 18.06 -6.26 -19.20
C ASP A 235 17.55 -6.77 -17.84
N LYS A 236 16.63 -6.06 -17.17
CA LYS A 236 16.20 -6.36 -15.79
C LYS A 236 14.71 -6.64 -15.65
N ILE A 237 14.09 -7.15 -16.69
CA ILE A 237 12.64 -7.30 -16.75
C ILE A 237 12.25 -8.74 -16.49
N SER A 238 11.65 -9.04 -15.33
CA SER A 238 10.94 -10.31 -15.15
C SER A 238 9.55 -10.19 -15.77
N LEU A 239 9.13 -11.21 -16.53
CA LEU A 239 7.80 -11.27 -17.14
C LEU A 239 6.70 -11.14 -16.06
N ALA A 240 6.91 -11.69 -14.87
CA ALA A 240 5.98 -11.61 -13.76
C ALA A 240 5.71 -10.16 -13.27
N GLN A 241 6.67 -9.26 -13.44
CA GLN A 241 6.52 -7.84 -13.08
C GLN A 241 5.89 -7.02 -14.20
N LEU A 242 6.04 -7.47 -15.46
CA LEU A 242 5.49 -6.78 -16.64
C LEU A 242 4.07 -7.16 -16.99
N VAL A 243 3.61 -8.33 -16.57
CA VAL A 243 2.31 -8.84 -17.00
C VAL A 243 1.17 -7.89 -16.66
N GLN A 244 1.20 -7.25 -15.49
CA GLN A 244 0.15 -6.31 -15.10
C GLN A 244 0.16 -5.01 -15.92
N PRO A 245 1.28 -4.27 -16.09
CA PRO A 245 1.33 -3.10 -16.98
C PRO A 245 0.90 -3.41 -18.41
N ILE A 246 1.38 -4.52 -18.99
CA ILE A 246 1.01 -4.93 -20.35
C ILE A 246 -0.48 -5.23 -20.46
N ALA A 247 -1.03 -6.04 -19.55
CA ALA A 247 -2.44 -6.42 -19.54
C ALA A 247 -3.37 -5.21 -19.34
N ASN A 248 -2.93 -4.19 -18.58
CA ASN A 248 -3.67 -2.96 -18.37
C ASN A 248 -3.45 -1.92 -19.50
N GLY A 249 -2.76 -2.26 -20.59
CA GLY A 249 -2.61 -1.41 -21.75
C GLY A 249 -1.65 -0.23 -21.57
N ALA A 250 -0.73 -0.28 -20.61
CA ALA A 250 0.30 0.74 -20.46
C ALA A 250 1.30 0.72 -21.65
N LEU A 251 1.78 1.89 -22.05
CA LEU A 251 2.95 1.98 -22.92
C LEU A 251 4.20 1.60 -22.11
N VAL A 252 4.74 0.42 -22.34
CA VAL A 252 5.93 -0.08 -21.66
C VAL A 252 7.16 0.17 -22.53
N LEU A 253 8.06 1.04 -22.06
CA LEU A 253 9.31 1.39 -22.74
C LEU A 253 10.47 0.62 -22.08
N SER A 254 11.04 -0.33 -22.83
CA SER A 254 12.25 -1.06 -22.47
C SER A 254 13.46 -0.28 -22.99
N ILE A 255 14.26 0.28 -22.10
CA ILE A 255 15.31 1.25 -22.42
C ILE A 255 16.68 0.64 -22.11
N ASP A 256 17.61 0.77 -23.03
CA ASP A 256 19.00 0.32 -22.85
C ASP A 256 19.75 1.23 -21.88
N THR A 257 19.44 1.08 -20.61
CA THR A 257 20.06 1.81 -19.49
C THR A 257 19.74 1.11 -18.17
N ASP A 258 20.32 1.57 -17.07
CA ASP A 258 19.99 1.16 -15.71
C ASP A 258 18.74 1.89 -15.15
N PHE A 259 18.34 1.56 -13.93
CA PHE A 259 17.19 2.18 -13.26
C PHE A 259 17.36 3.70 -13.09
N ASP A 260 18.57 4.15 -12.78
CA ASP A 260 18.87 5.58 -12.59
C ASP A 260 18.77 6.33 -13.93
N GLY A 261 19.16 5.69 -15.03
CA GLY A 261 18.97 6.20 -16.38
C GLY A 261 17.47 6.37 -16.71
N CYS A 262 16.66 5.37 -16.43
CA CYS A 262 15.20 5.47 -16.58
C CYS A 262 14.62 6.62 -15.74
N MET A 263 15.10 6.79 -14.49
CA MET A 263 14.68 7.89 -13.61
C MET A 263 15.09 9.27 -14.14
N ARG A 264 16.28 9.40 -14.73
CA ARG A 264 16.70 10.66 -15.38
C ARG A 264 15.82 10.98 -16.58
N LEU A 265 15.60 9.99 -17.47
CA LEU A 265 14.80 10.16 -18.67
C LEU A 265 13.35 10.56 -18.36
N ILE A 266 12.69 9.88 -17.42
CA ILE A 266 11.30 10.23 -17.10
C ILE A 266 11.19 11.64 -16.51
N LYS A 267 12.17 12.09 -15.70
CA LYS A 267 12.19 13.47 -15.19
C LYS A 267 12.32 14.50 -16.33
N GLN A 268 13.17 14.22 -17.33
CA GLN A 268 13.30 15.08 -18.52
C GLN A 268 12.00 15.10 -19.33
N VAL A 269 11.44 13.93 -19.63
CA VAL A 269 10.17 13.80 -20.36
C VAL A 269 9.05 14.56 -19.65
N THR A 270 8.92 14.43 -18.33
CA THR A 270 7.85 15.11 -17.56
C THR A 270 8.10 16.61 -17.39
N ALA A 271 9.31 17.09 -17.60
CA ALA A 271 9.62 18.53 -17.64
C ALA A 271 9.25 19.17 -19.00
N GLU A 272 9.31 18.42 -20.09
CA GLU A 272 9.11 18.89 -21.47
C GLU A 272 7.73 18.58 -22.05
N THR A 273 6.97 17.70 -21.39
CA THR A 273 5.68 17.21 -21.89
C THR A 273 4.60 17.23 -20.81
N PRO A 274 3.32 17.26 -21.18
CA PRO A 274 2.21 17.17 -20.23
C PRO A 274 2.00 15.73 -19.69
N ILE A 275 3.08 15.10 -19.24
CA ILE A 275 3.05 13.78 -18.58
C ILE A 275 3.26 13.98 -17.08
N TYR A 276 2.34 13.44 -16.27
CA TYR A 276 2.40 13.54 -14.82
C TYR A 276 3.32 12.45 -14.21
N LEU A 277 4.25 12.86 -13.33
CA LEU A 277 5.20 11.94 -12.69
C LEU A 277 4.61 11.26 -11.46
N ALA A 278 4.58 9.91 -11.46
CA ALA A 278 4.00 9.10 -10.39
C ALA A 278 5.03 8.37 -9.49
N ASN A 279 6.29 8.77 -9.52
CA ASN A 279 7.34 8.16 -8.69
C ASN A 279 7.24 8.52 -7.20
N SER A 280 8.12 7.95 -6.37
CA SER A 280 8.08 8.00 -4.89
C SER A 280 8.17 9.40 -4.28
N MET A 281 8.61 10.41 -5.03
CA MET A 281 8.66 11.81 -4.58
C MET A 281 7.27 12.44 -4.44
N ASN A 282 6.24 11.89 -5.08
CA ASN A 282 4.89 12.43 -5.06
C ASN A 282 4.21 12.14 -3.70
N SER A 283 3.93 13.19 -2.93
CA SER A 283 3.40 13.10 -1.57
C SER A 283 1.96 12.62 -1.50
N LEU A 284 1.18 12.76 -2.58
CA LEU A 284 -0.20 12.23 -2.64
C LEU A 284 -0.27 10.74 -2.34
N ARG A 285 0.78 10.00 -2.73
CA ARG A 285 0.85 8.56 -2.45
C ARG A 285 0.90 8.26 -0.95
N LEU A 286 1.54 9.14 -0.17
CA LEU A 286 1.66 8.98 1.28
C LEU A 286 0.29 9.14 1.97
N GLU A 287 -0.59 9.97 1.42
CA GLU A 287 -1.94 10.17 1.95
C GLU A 287 -2.79 8.90 1.88
N GLY A 288 -2.66 8.12 0.82
CA GLY A 288 -3.30 6.81 0.74
C GLY A 288 -2.62 5.76 1.62
N GLN A 289 -1.30 5.71 1.63
CA GLN A 289 -0.54 4.72 2.41
C GLN A 289 -0.73 4.89 3.92
N LYS A 290 -0.90 6.13 4.43
CA LYS A 290 -1.12 6.39 5.86
C LYS A 290 -2.39 5.73 6.41
N THR A 291 -3.38 5.46 5.54
CA THR A 291 -4.63 4.83 5.97
C THR A 291 -4.44 3.42 6.52
N ALA A 292 -3.39 2.70 6.08
CA ALA A 292 -3.05 1.38 6.63
C ALA A 292 -2.71 1.44 8.13
N ALA A 293 -2.09 2.53 8.60
CA ALA A 293 -1.83 2.77 10.02
C ALA A 293 -3.13 3.01 10.80
N ILE A 294 -4.06 3.78 10.22
CA ILE A 294 -5.37 4.03 10.82
C ILE A 294 -6.19 2.73 10.89
N GLU A 295 -6.12 1.90 9.85
CA GLU A 295 -6.76 0.58 9.82
C GLU A 295 -6.25 -0.34 10.93
N ILE A 296 -4.94 -0.35 11.24
CA ILE A 296 -4.39 -1.13 12.35
C ILE A 296 -5.04 -0.72 13.67
N LEU A 297 -5.14 0.58 13.94
CA LEU A 297 -5.80 1.08 15.16
C LEU A 297 -7.27 0.69 15.19
N GLN A 298 -7.97 0.85 14.09
CA GLN A 298 -9.36 0.48 13.90
C GLN A 298 -9.61 -1.00 14.16
N GLN A 299 -8.75 -1.88 13.61
CA GLN A 299 -8.82 -3.34 13.77
C GLN A 299 -8.44 -3.83 15.16
N PHE A 300 -7.79 -2.99 15.97
CA PHE A 300 -7.53 -3.22 17.39
C PHE A 300 -8.47 -2.43 18.30
N ASP A 301 -9.66 -2.08 17.84
CA ASP A 301 -10.62 -1.27 18.62
C ASP A 301 -9.98 0.00 19.18
N TRP A 302 -9.17 0.67 18.36
CA TRP A 302 -8.42 1.88 18.68
C TRP A 302 -7.33 1.71 19.76
N GLN A 303 -6.93 0.48 20.04
CA GLN A 303 -5.77 0.21 20.88
C GLN A 303 -4.48 0.28 20.09
N VAL A 304 -3.48 0.95 20.64
CA VAL A 304 -2.18 1.13 19.97
C VAL A 304 -1.29 -0.08 20.21
N PRO A 305 -0.77 -0.75 19.18
CA PRO A 305 0.24 -1.80 19.35
C PRO A 305 1.54 -1.21 19.92
N ASP A 306 2.37 -2.06 20.54
CA ASP A 306 3.66 -1.62 21.06
C ASP A 306 4.66 -1.38 19.94
N TRP A 307 4.65 -2.24 18.92
CA TRP A 307 5.59 -2.20 17.81
C TRP A 307 4.92 -2.36 16.45
N VAL A 308 5.43 -1.61 15.46
CA VAL A 308 5.09 -1.81 14.04
C VAL A 308 6.38 -1.89 13.23
N ILE A 309 6.58 -3.02 12.53
CA ILE A 309 7.80 -3.32 11.77
C ILE A 309 7.51 -3.18 10.27
N ILE A 310 8.24 -2.32 9.59
CA ILE A 310 7.94 -1.88 8.22
C ILE A 310 9.18 -2.08 7.34
N PRO A 311 9.06 -2.78 6.20
CA PRO A 311 10.14 -2.87 5.21
C PRO A 311 10.50 -1.50 4.65
N GLY A 312 11.80 -1.18 4.62
CA GLY A 312 12.33 0.13 4.24
C GLY A 312 13.17 0.12 2.96
N GLY A 313 12.63 0.66 1.87
CA GLY A 313 13.35 0.96 0.62
C GLY A 313 13.49 2.47 0.41
N ASN A 314 12.63 3.10 -0.39
CA ASN A 314 12.56 4.57 -0.53
C ASN A 314 12.09 5.31 0.74
N LEU A 315 11.77 4.58 1.80
CA LEU A 315 11.42 5.07 3.14
C LEU A 315 10.12 5.88 3.23
N GLY A 316 9.38 6.04 2.15
CA GLY A 316 8.09 6.72 2.18
C GLY A 316 7.04 5.97 3.00
N ASN A 317 7.09 4.63 3.01
CA ASN A 317 6.08 3.82 3.70
C ASN A 317 6.15 3.97 5.23
N ILE A 318 7.33 3.95 5.83
CA ILE A 318 7.46 4.17 7.28
C ILE A 318 6.98 5.57 7.68
N TYR A 319 7.25 6.58 6.86
CA TYR A 319 6.74 7.92 7.09
C TYR A 319 5.20 7.99 6.95
N ALA A 320 4.61 7.27 5.99
CA ALA A 320 3.15 7.21 5.85
C ALA A 320 2.49 6.58 7.08
N PHE A 321 3.04 5.49 7.60
CA PHE A 321 2.54 4.88 8.85
C PHE A 321 2.67 5.86 10.03
N TYR A 322 3.83 6.49 10.19
CA TYR A 322 4.03 7.54 11.18
C TYR A 322 2.98 8.64 11.06
N LYS A 323 2.75 9.16 9.84
CA LYS A 323 1.78 10.23 9.56
C LYS A 323 0.36 9.82 9.96
N GLY A 324 -0.04 8.58 9.68
CA GLY A 324 -1.33 8.03 10.07
C GLY A 324 -1.50 7.94 11.60
N PHE A 325 -0.52 7.39 12.30
CA PHE A 325 -0.53 7.29 13.77
C PHE A 325 -0.49 8.68 14.43
N LYS A 326 0.36 9.57 13.93
CA LYS A 326 0.46 10.94 14.43
C LYS A 326 -0.86 11.69 14.29
N MET A 327 -1.52 11.59 13.14
CA MET A 327 -2.81 12.25 12.89
C MET A 327 -3.89 11.73 13.86
N CYS A 328 -3.94 10.41 14.10
CA CYS A 328 -4.86 9.83 15.09
C CYS A 328 -4.58 10.34 16.51
N LYS A 329 -3.29 10.49 16.88
CA LYS A 329 -2.90 11.03 18.18
C LYS A 329 -3.26 12.51 18.31
N GLU A 330 -2.94 13.34 17.30
CA GLU A 330 -3.22 14.79 17.32
C GLU A 330 -4.72 15.09 17.37
N LEU A 331 -5.57 14.25 16.77
CA LEU A 331 -7.02 14.36 16.82
C LEU A 331 -7.65 13.62 18.03
N GLY A 332 -6.83 13.07 18.93
CA GLY A 332 -7.27 12.48 20.17
C GLY A 332 -7.89 11.09 20.06
N LEU A 333 -7.80 10.42 18.90
CA LEU A 333 -8.32 9.06 18.75
C LEU A 333 -7.51 8.04 19.56
N VAL A 334 -6.25 8.32 19.76
CA VAL A 334 -5.33 7.55 20.60
C VAL A 334 -4.44 8.49 21.41
N ASP A 335 -3.89 8.03 22.53
CA ASP A 335 -3.04 8.83 23.42
C ASP A 335 -1.54 8.73 23.11
N LYS A 336 -1.13 7.66 22.41
CA LYS A 336 0.27 7.38 22.07
C LYS A 336 0.42 6.91 20.63
N MET A 337 1.65 6.80 20.18
CA MET A 337 2.03 6.14 18.91
C MET A 337 2.78 4.84 19.21
N PRO A 338 2.73 3.86 18.32
CA PRO A 338 3.59 2.68 18.43
C PRO A 338 5.06 3.06 18.21
N ARG A 339 5.98 2.24 18.72
CA ARG A 339 7.37 2.28 18.29
C ARG A 339 7.49 1.71 16.87
N LEU A 340 8.23 2.40 16.00
CA LEU A 340 8.41 1.99 14.61
C LEU A 340 9.77 1.31 14.40
N VAL A 341 9.76 0.22 13.67
CA VAL A 341 11.00 -0.43 13.20
C VAL A 341 11.07 -0.31 11.68
N CYS A 342 12.15 0.29 11.19
CA CYS A 342 12.50 0.26 9.77
C CYS A 342 13.39 -0.94 9.49
N ALA A 343 12.94 -1.90 8.70
CA ALA A 343 13.70 -3.09 8.34
C ALA A 343 14.25 -2.98 6.92
N GLN A 344 15.57 -3.04 6.74
CA GLN A 344 16.26 -2.94 5.45
C GLN A 344 16.93 -4.25 5.06
N ALA A 345 17.00 -4.55 3.76
CA ALA A 345 17.86 -5.61 3.27
C ALA A 345 19.33 -5.19 3.44
N GLN A 346 20.19 -6.06 3.94
CA GLN A 346 21.62 -5.78 4.17
C GLN A 346 22.34 -5.28 2.91
N ASN A 347 21.91 -5.78 1.75
CA ASN A 347 22.45 -5.36 0.46
C ASN A 347 22.00 -3.96 0.01
N ALA A 348 21.08 -3.30 0.76
CA ALA A 348 20.56 -1.96 0.47
C ALA A 348 20.09 -1.28 1.78
N ASN A 349 21.04 -1.00 2.69
CA ASN A 349 20.80 -0.63 4.08
C ASN A 349 21.35 0.73 4.53
N PRO A 350 21.27 1.82 3.72
CA PRO A 350 21.92 3.09 4.06
C PRO A 350 21.44 3.68 5.40
N LEU A 351 20.16 3.54 5.73
CA LEU A 351 19.60 4.05 6.98
C LEU A 351 20.10 3.23 8.18
N TYR A 352 20.21 1.89 8.05
CA TYR A 352 20.77 1.04 9.10
C TYR A 352 22.22 1.41 9.39
N GLN A 353 23.05 1.58 8.34
CA GLN A 353 24.44 2.00 8.51
C GLN A 353 24.56 3.36 9.23
N ALA A 354 23.71 4.32 8.88
CA ALA A 354 23.68 5.61 9.55
C ALA A 354 23.21 5.48 11.01
N PHE A 355 22.20 4.66 11.29
CA PHE A 355 21.69 4.39 12.63
C PHE A 355 22.75 3.74 13.54
N GLN A 356 23.56 2.81 13.01
CA GLN A 356 24.64 2.17 13.76
C GLN A 356 25.81 3.12 14.10
N LYS A 357 26.06 4.10 13.24
CA LYS A 357 27.12 5.11 13.45
C LYS A 357 26.68 6.26 14.36
N ALA A 358 25.38 6.50 14.43
CA ALA A 358 24.82 7.59 15.22
C ALA A 358 24.88 7.29 16.73
N HIS A 359 25.09 8.32 17.55
CA HIS A 359 25.00 8.21 19.01
C HIS A 359 23.54 8.20 19.52
N GLY A 360 22.59 8.41 18.63
CA GLY A 360 21.14 8.39 18.90
C GLY A 360 20.35 8.67 17.62
N VAL A 361 19.03 8.54 17.68
CA VAL A 361 18.17 8.77 16.51
C VAL A 361 18.29 10.19 15.96
N ALA A 362 18.60 11.16 16.82
CA ALA A 362 18.80 12.57 16.44
C ALA A 362 19.98 12.77 15.47
N ASP A 363 21.04 11.97 15.60
CA ASP A 363 22.30 12.14 14.90
C ASP A 363 22.38 11.31 13.60
N ILE A 364 21.31 10.58 13.25
CA ILE A 364 21.27 9.73 12.05
C ILE A 364 21.56 10.56 10.79
N LYS A 365 21.03 11.78 10.71
CA LYS A 365 21.18 12.64 9.53
C LYS A 365 22.65 12.97 9.24
N GLU A 366 23.41 13.27 10.25
CA GLU A 366 24.84 13.60 10.15
C GLU A 366 25.68 12.39 9.74
N SER A 367 25.25 11.20 10.17
CA SER A 367 25.92 9.93 9.88
C SER A 367 25.48 9.32 8.55
N TYR A 368 24.46 9.88 7.89
CA TYR A 368 23.90 9.31 6.68
C TYR A 368 24.82 9.50 5.46
N GLN A 369 25.01 8.41 4.74
CA GLN A 369 25.65 8.37 3.43
C GLN A 369 24.89 7.41 2.51
N ALA A 370 24.66 7.82 1.28
CA ALA A 370 24.12 6.94 0.25
C ALA A 370 25.08 5.76 -0.01
N VAL A 371 24.53 4.59 -0.29
CA VAL A 371 25.32 3.38 -0.60
C VAL A 371 25.01 2.90 -2.01
N LYS A 372 25.92 2.18 -2.63
CA LYS A 372 25.61 1.44 -3.85
C LYS A 372 24.89 0.14 -3.46
N ALA A 373 23.57 0.09 -3.74
CA ALA A 373 22.78 -1.11 -3.46
C ALA A 373 23.28 -2.31 -4.28
N LYS A 374 23.41 -3.47 -3.62
CA LYS A 374 23.69 -4.77 -4.24
C LYS A 374 22.39 -5.50 -4.51
N THR A 375 22.44 -6.53 -5.33
CA THR A 375 21.28 -7.38 -5.64
C THR A 375 20.73 -8.01 -4.37
N THR A 376 19.39 -7.97 -4.23
CA THR A 376 18.64 -8.59 -3.12
C THR A 376 17.37 -9.25 -3.65
N PHE A 377 16.92 -10.35 -3.01
CA PHE A 377 15.60 -10.94 -3.27
C PHE A 377 14.47 -9.94 -2.95
N ALA A 378 14.70 -9.05 -2.02
CA ALA A 378 13.78 -7.96 -1.71
C ALA A 378 13.92 -6.78 -2.71
N SER A 379 13.78 -7.07 -4.00
CA SER A 379 14.11 -6.18 -5.12
C SER A 379 13.42 -4.82 -5.09
N ALA A 380 12.19 -4.70 -4.59
CA ALA A 380 11.47 -3.42 -4.52
C ALA A 380 12.00 -2.47 -3.42
N ILE A 381 12.88 -2.96 -2.54
CA ILE A 381 13.59 -2.16 -1.54
C ILE A 381 15.11 -2.11 -1.78
N GLN A 382 15.57 -2.50 -2.96
CA GLN A 382 16.97 -2.39 -3.40
C GLN A 382 17.31 -0.92 -3.72
N ILE A 383 17.35 -0.09 -2.69
CA ILE A 383 17.52 1.37 -2.80
C ILE A 383 18.72 1.81 -1.96
N GLY A 384 19.73 2.38 -2.63
CA GLY A 384 20.95 2.86 -1.99
C GLY A 384 20.90 4.33 -1.56
N ASP A 385 20.02 5.13 -2.17
CA ASP A 385 19.79 6.54 -1.85
C ASP A 385 18.28 6.83 -1.76
N PRO A 386 17.66 6.58 -0.59
CA PRO A 386 16.22 6.75 -0.40
C PRO A 386 15.74 8.19 -0.52
N VAL A 387 14.75 8.43 -1.37
CA VAL A 387 14.15 9.76 -1.56
C VAL A 387 13.57 10.34 -0.25
N SER A 388 13.05 9.49 0.64
CA SER A 388 12.37 9.93 1.88
C SER A 388 13.23 9.76 3.13
N ILE A 389 14.54 9.89 3.04
CA ILE A 389 15.44 9.70 4.18
C ILE A 389 15.12 10.65 5.35
N ASP A 390 14.94 11.94 5.11
CA ASP A 390 14.61 12.91 6.14
C ASP A 390 13.25 12.66 6.80
N ARG A 391 12.29 12.20 6.01
CA ARG A 391 10.97 11.77 6.50
C ARG A 391 11.06 10.56 7.43
N ALA A 392 11.90 9.57 7.09
CA ALA A 392 12.09 8.39 7.92
C ALA A 392 12.82 8.73 9.23
N ILE A 393 13.82 9.59 9.19
CA ILE A 393 14.52 10.05 10.39
C ILE A 393 13.56 10.76 11.34
N MET A 394 12.72 11.64 10.83
CA MET A 394 11.66 12.29 11.62
C MET A 394 10.70 11.27 12.25
N ALA A 395 10.22 10.30 11.44
CA ALA A 395 9.31 9.26 11.92
C ALA A 395 9.95 8.41 13.03
N LEU A 396 11.20 8.01 12.86
CA LEU A 396 11.94 7.22 13.87
C LEU A 396 12.18 8.03 15.15
N LYS A 397 12.54 9.31 15.03
CA LYS A 397 12.75 10.19 16.16
C LYS A 397 11.49 10.33 17.01
N ASP A 398 10.38 10.69 16.38
CA ASP A 398 9.11 10.95 17.07
C ASP A 398 8.46 9.67 17.64
N ALA A 399 8.72 8.52 17.02
CA ALA A 399 8.18 7.22 17.44
C ALA A 399 9.13 6.41 18.32
N ASN A 400 10.26 6.96 18.78
CA ASN A 400 11.31 6.23 19.48
C ASN A 400 11.68 4.91 18.76
N GLY A 401 11.91 5.05 17.46
CA GLY A 401 12.05 3.93 16.54
C GLY A 401 13.42 3.30 16.50
N ILE A 402 13.52 2.20 15.78
CA ILE A 402 14.74 1.39 15.59
C ILE A 402 14.92 1.12 14.09
N VAL A 403 16.15 0.95 13.66
CA VAL A 403 16.48 0.44 12.33
C VAL A 403 17.18 -0.90 12.50
N GLU A 404 16.71 -1.90 11.73
CA GLU A 404 17.29 -3.24 11.72
C GLU A 404 17.52 -3.68 10.27
N GLU A 405 18.42 -4.64 10.07
CA GLU A 405 18.69 -5.21 8.76
C GLU A 405 18.52 -6.73 8.73
N ALA A 406 18.40 -7.27 7.52
CA ALA A 406 18.39 -8.70 7.27
C ALA A 406 19.28 -9.06 6.08
N SER A 407 20.13 -10.09 6.23
CA SER A 407 20.86 -10.71 5.14
C SER A 407 19.91 -11.46 4.18
N GLU A 408 20.42 -11.85 3.01
CA GLU A 408 19.63 -12.59 2.01
C GLU A 408 19.14 -13.95 2.57
N GLU A 409 19.95 -14.62 3.37
CA GLU A 409 19.58 -15.88 4.01
C GLU A 409 18.53 -15.66 5.10
N GLU A 410 18.74 -14.69 6.00
CA GLU A 410 17.79 -14.35 7.07
C GLU A 410 16.41 -13.99 6.53
N LEU A 411 16.33 -13.14 5.48
CA LEU A 411 15.04 -12.72 4.93
C LEU A 411 14.29 -13.86 4.23
N MET A 412 15.02 -14.74 3.52
CA MET A 412 14.40 -15.87 2.81
C MET A 412 13.99 -16.98 3.78
N ASP A 413 14.81 -17.29 4.78
CA ASP A 413 14.48 -18.26 5.83
C ASP A 413 13.29 -17.77 6.69
N ALA A 414 13.27 -16.50 7.07
CA ALA A 414 12.15 -15.92 7.82
C ALA A 414 10.84 -15.99 7.01
N ALA A 415 10.89 -15.65 5.71
CA ALA A 415 9.72 -15.76 4.84
C ALA A 415 9.25 -17.21 4.70
N ALA A 416 10.16 -18.16 4.43
CA ALA A 416 9.82 -19.57 4.27
C ALA A 416 9.30 -20.20 5.56
N ARG A 417 9.87 -19.85 6.71
CA ARG A 417 9.39 -20.28 8.03
C ARG A 417 7.98 -19.78 8.31
N ALA A 418 7.71 -18.52 8.00
CA ALA A 418 6.39 -17.91 8.15
C ALA A 418 5.37 -18.54 7.18
N ASP A 419 5.74 -18.79 5.93
CA ASP A 419 4.87 -19.44 4.94
C ASP A 419 4.39 -20.83 5.39
N ARG A 420 5.22 -21.59 6.12
CA ARG A 420 4.84 -22.88 6.72
C ARG A 420 3.74 -22.78 7.80
N THR A 421 3.42 -21.59 8.24
CA THR A 421 2.36 -21.32 9.21
C THR A 421 1.07 -20.75 8.58
N GLY A 422 0.98 -20.80 7.24
CA GLY A 422 -0.19 -20.35 6.48
C GLY A 422 -0.09 -18.93 5.94
N MET A 423 1.03 -18.24 6.17
CA MET A 423 1.34 -16.99 5.49
C MET A 423 1.85 -17.25 4.07
N PHE A 424 1.77 -16.25 3.19
CA PHE A 424 2.36 -16.32 1.86
C PHE A 424 2.87 -14.94 1.44
N ASN A 425 4.03 -14.58 1.97
CA ASN A 425 4.55 -13.23 1.94
C ASN A 425 5.61 -13.03 0.86
N CYS A 426 5.83 -11.76 0.46
CA CYS A 426 6.93 -11.37 -0.41
C CYS A 426 8.28 -11.34 0.34
N PRO A 427 9.43 -11.32 -0.36
CA PRO A 427 10.75 -11.21 0.25
C PRO A 427 10.95 -9.96 1.11
N HIS A 428 10.30 -8.84 0.76
CA HIS A 428 10.35 -7.61 1.58
C HIS A 428 9.73 -7.83 2.96
N THR A 429 8.62 -8.55 3.04
CA THR A 429 8.04 -8.99 4.32
C THR A 429 9.00 -9.91 5.06
N GLY A 430 9.76 -10.75 4.34
CA GLY A 430 10.84 -11.54 4.90
C GLY A 430 11.88 -10.70 5.64
N VAL A 431 12.25 -9.54 5.10
CA VAL A 431 13.14 -8.58 5.77
C VAL A 431 12.57 -8.12 7.11
N ALA A 432 11.29 -7.76 7.14
CA ALA A 432 10.64 -7.32 8.38
C ALA A 432 10.49 -8.45 9.41
N LEU A 433 10.20 -9.68 8.96
CA LEU A 433 10.12 -10.86 9.83
C LEU A 433 11.50 -11.24 10.39
N ALA A 434 12.57 -11.16 9.59
CA ALA A 434 13.94 -11.37 10.05
C ALA A 434 14.36 -10.32 11.09
N ALA A 435 14.02 -9.04 10.84
CA ALA A 435 14.23 -7.99 11.82
C ALA A 435 13.50 -8.26 13.15
N LEU A 436 12.27 -8.75 13.09
CA LEU A 436 11.52 -9.17 14.29
C LEU A 436 12.24 -10.30 15.03
N LEU A 437 12.70 -11.35 14.33
CA LEU A 437 13.44 -12.46 14.94
C LEU A 437 14.68 -11.95 15.69
N LYS A 438 15.49 -11.08 15.07
CA LYS A 438 16.69 -10.49 15.67
C LYS A 438 16.37 -9.60 16.89
N LEU A 439 15.34 -8.76 16.79
CA LEU A 439 14.92 -7.89 17.90
C LEU A 439 14.33 -8.68 19.07
N ARG A 440 13.67 -9.79 18.78
CA ARG A 440 13.14 -10.69 19.78
C ARG A 440 14.25 -11.47 20.50
N GLU A 441 15.23 -11.99 19.75
CA GLU A 441 16.40 -12.68 20.30
C GLU A 441 17.20 -11.78 21.25
N ARG A 442 17.37 -10.50 20.87
CA ARG A 442 18.05 -9.48 21.70
C ARG A 442 17.18 -8.93 22.83
N GLN A 443 15.96 -9.46 23.02
CA GLN A 443 15.01 -9.02 24.03
C GLN A 443 14.61 -7.53 23.95
N VAL A 444 14.75 -6.91 22.79
CA VAL A 444 14.29 -5.54 22.53
C VAL A 444 12.75 -5.52 22.41
N ILE A 445 12.19 -6.53 21.74
CA ILE A 445 10.74 -6.79 21.70
C ILE A 445 10.44 -7.90 22.70
N GLY A 446 9.56 -7.63 23.65
CA GLY A 446 9.14 -8.56 24.69
C GLY A 446 8.21 -9.67 24.18
N PRO A 447 8.05 -10.78 24.90
CA PRO A 447 7.17 -11.88 24.50
C PRO A 447 5.68 -11.50 24.54
N ASN A 448 5.32 -10.49 25.30
CA ASN A 448 3.95 -10.03 25.50
C ASN A 448 3.65 -8.72 24.75
N ASP A 449 4.64 -8.17 24.02
CA ASP A 449 4.44 -6.94 23.28
C ASP A 449 3.53 -7.20 22.06
N ARG A 450 2.45 -6.43 21.94
CA ARG A 450 1.63 -6.45 20.73
C ARG A 450 2.43 -5.91 19.56
N THR A 451 2.76 -6.78 18.64
CA THR A 451 3.65 -6.47 17.51
C THR A 451 2.93 -6.69 16.18
N VAL A 452 3.04 -5.72 15.30
CA VAL A 452 2.51 -5.80 13.93
C VAL A 452 3.65 -5.76 12.92
N VAL A 453 3.72 -6.76 12.05
CA VAL A 453 4.60 -6.77 10.87
C VAL A 453 3.80 -6.34 9.65
N VAL A 454 4.33 -5.41 8.85
CA VAL A 454 3.67 -4.96 7.63
C VAL A 454 4.11 -5.83 6.45
N SER A 455 3.17 -6.61 5.90
CA SER A 455 3.34 -7.38 4.66
C SER A 455 2.98 -6.49 3.48
N THR A 456 3.98 -6.11 2.68
CA THR A 456 3.84 -5.06 1.67
C THR A 456 3.37 -5.54 0.31
N ALA A 457 3.60 -6.84 -0.03
CA ALA A 457 3.15 -7.42 -1.28
C ALA A 457 2.80 -8.91 -1.12
N HIS A 458 1.99 -9.41 -2.03
CA HIS A 458 1.59 -10.81 -2.08
C HIS A 458 2.73 -11.69 -2.63
N GLY A 459 2.93 -12.88 -2.05
CA GLY A 459 3.99 -13.82 -2.44
C GLY A 459 3.96 -14.25 -3.90
N LEU A 460 2.77 -14.29 -4.53
CA LEU A 460 2.64 -14.64 -5.95
C LEU A 460 3.38 -13.70 -6.91
N LYS A 461 3.62 -12.45 -6.53
CA LYS A 461 4.41 -11.51 -7.33
C LYS A 461 5.91 -11.86 -7.35
N PHE A 462 6.34 -12.72 -6.44
CA PHE A 462 7.72 -13.11 -6.21
C PHE A 462 7.90 -14.64 -6.26
N ALA A 463 7.05 -15.33 -7.02
CA ALA A 463 7.03 -16.80 -7.10
C ALA A 463 8.38 -17.39 -7.48
N GLN A 464 9.13 -16.75 -8.39
CA GLN A 464 10.44 -17.23 -8.84
C GLN A 464 11.44 -17.36 -7.70
N SER A 465 11.52 -16.37 -6.79
CA SER A 465 12.42 -16.43 -5.63
C SER A 465 12.02 -17.54 -4.66
N LYS A 466 10.71 -17.76 -4.46
CA LYS A 466 10.22 -18.86 -3.62
C LYS A 466 10.53 -20.23 -4.21
N VAL A 467 10.32 -20.41 -5.52
CA VAL A 467 10.67 -21.66 -6.21
C VAL A 467 12.16 -21.92 -6.10
N ALA A 468 13.01 -20.92 -6.37
CA ALA A 468 14.46 -21.05 -6.25
C ALA A 468 14.90 -21.44 -4.83
N TYR A 469 14.31 -20.84 -3.80
CA TYR A 469 14.58 -21.18 -2.41
C TYR A 469 14.17 -22.63 -2.07
N HIS A 470 12.94 -23.01 -2.37
CA HIS A 470 12.42 -24.33 -2.02
C HIS A 470 13.06 -25.47 -2.82
N SER A 471 13.54 -25.20 -4.03
CA SER A 471 14.33 -26.15 -4.83
C SER A 471 15.82 -26.16 -4.46
N LYS A 472 16.25 -25.33 -3.49
CA LYS A 472 17.67 -25.15 -3.10
C LYS A 472 18.57 -24.73 -4.27
N ALA A 473 18.01 -23.99 -5.21
CA ALA A 473 18.72 -23.50 -6.39
C ALA A 473 19.41 -22.15 -6.17
N VAL A 474 19.36 -21.59 -4.95
CA VAL A 474 20.03 -20.34 -4.61
C VAL A 474 21.48 -20.62 -4.23
N PRO A 475 22.47 -20.10 -4.98
CA PRO A 475 23.88 -20.33 -4.68
C PRO A 475 24.26 -19.79 -3.29
N ASN A 476 25.07 -20.54 -2.55
CA ASN A 476 25.60 -20.18 -1.22
C ASN A 476 24.54 -19.88 -0.16
N MET A 477 23.34 -20.44 -0.30
CA MET A 477 22.26 -20.32 0.68
C MET A 477 21.87 -21.71 1.20
N THR A 478 21.81 -21.90 2.51
CA THR A 478 21.46 -23.18 3.15
C THR A 478 20.01 -23.57 2.88
N CYS A 479 19.10 -22.56 2.74
CA CYS A 479 17.66 -22.77 2.56
C CYS A 479 17.09 -23.68 3.64
N GLN A 480 17.24 -23.30 4.91
CA GLN A 480 16.94 -24.13 6.09
C GLN A 480 15.51 -24.67 6.09
N PHE A 481 14.55 -23.88 5.59
CA PHE A 481 13.13 -24.24 5.56
C PHE A 481 12.66 -24.67 4.17
N ALA A 482 13.56 -25.07 3.28
CA ALA A 482 13.19 -25.54 1.96
C ALA A 482 12.24 -26.76 2.03
N ASN A 483 11.33 -26.83 1.06
CA ASN A 483 10.38 -27.93 0.92
C ASN A 483 10.24 -28.26 -0.57
N PRO A 484 11.25 -28.94 -1.15
CA PRO A 484 11.22 -29.33 -2.56
C PRO A 484 10.13 -30.37 -2.82
N PRO A 485 9.53 -30.41 -4.01
CA PRO A 485 8.62 -31.49 -4.39
C PRO A 485 9.40 -32.84 -4.45
N VAL A 486 8.78 -33.90 -3.99
CA VAL A 486 9.31 -35.25 -4.06
C VAL A 486 8.78 -35.90 -5.34
N GLN A 487 9.70 -36.29 -6.25
CA GLN A 487 9.32 -37.02 -7.45
C GLN A 487 9.14 -38.50 -7.12
N VAL A 488 8.02 -39.06 -7.48
CA VAL A 488 7.68 -40.47 -7.28
C VAL A 488 7.16 -41.06 -8.59
N LYS A 489 7.35 -42.36 -8.79
CA LYS A 489 6.74 -43.06 -9.92
C LYS A 489 5.23 -43.20 -9.73
N GLU A 490 4.49 -43.38 -10.81
CA GLU A 490 3.05 -43.68 -10.78
C GLU A 490 2.84 -45.13 -10.30
N ASP A 491 3.12 -45.33 -9.02
CA ASP A 491 3.00 -46.62 -8.34
C ASP A 491 2.59 -46.39 -6.87
N LEU A 492 1.60 -47.15 -6.40
CA LEU A 492 1.06 -47.00 -5.05
C LEU A 492 2.15 -47.25 -3.99
N GLY A 493 3.03 -48.25 -4.20
CA GLY A 493 4.12 -48.58 -3.29
C GLY A 493 5.07 -47.38 -3.13
N ALA A 494 5.56 -46.83 -4.26
CA ALA A 494 6.44 -45.68 -4.27
C ALA A 494 5.81 -44.43 -3.61
N VAL A 495 4.52 -44.20 -3.83
CA VAL A 495 3.78 -43.08 -3.18
C VAL A 495 3.68 -43.33 -1.67
N MET A 496 3.31 -44.55 -1.25
CA MET A 496 3.20 -44.88 0.19
C MET A 496 4.55 -44.79 0.89
N ASP A 497 5.65 -45.20 0.27
CA ASP A 497 6.99 -45.11 0.86
C ASP A 497 7.41 -43.65 1.04
N ALA A 498 7.14 -42.79 0.05
CA ALA A 498 7.40 -41.36 0.17
C ALA A 498 6.60 -40.72 1.33
N ILE A 499 5.33 -41.09 1.47
CA ILE A 499 4.46 -40.59 2.56
C ILE A 499 4.99 -41.10 3.90
N LYS A 500 5.29 -42.41 4.05
CA LYS A 500 5.82 -42.99 5.30
C LYS A 500 7.13 -42.32 5.71
N THR A 501 8.05 -42.14 4.74
CA THR A 501 9.33 -41.45 5.00
C THR A 501 9.13 -40.04 5.49
N LYS A 502 8.18 -39.29 4.89
CA LYS A 502 7.93 -37.90 5.27
C LYS A 502 7.31 -37.73 6.63
N PHE A 503 6.42 -38.62 7.01
CA PHE A 503 5.60 -38.50 8.23
C PHE A 503 5.98 -39.52 9.33
N SER A 504 7.02 -40.29 9.10
CA SER A 504 7.49 -41.31 10.06
C SER A 504 6.39 -42.32 10.47
N LEU A 505 5.56 -42.74 9.48
CA LEU A 505 4.45 -43.68 9.66
C LEU A 505 4.91 -45.13 9.54
#